data_9c265756cc8b38574cdfc30548ccdaa6
#
_entry.id   9c265756cc8b38574cdfc30548ccdaa6
#
_cell.length_a   1.000
_cell.length_b   1.000
_cell.length_c   1.000
_cell.angle_alpha   90.00
_cell.angle_beta   90.00
_cell.angle_gamma   90.00
#
_symmetry.space_group_name_H-M   'P 1'
#
loop_
_entity.id
_entity.type
_entity.pdbx_description
1 polymer ?
#
loop_
_entity_poly.entity_id
_entity_poly.type
_entity_poly.pdbx_seq_one_letter_code
_entity_poly.pdbx_strand_id
1 'polypeptide(L)'
;AFATGSSNAYLLAGLIALQNLPEGFSAYRELNASSAYKPKKIIITFILMALLGPIAAVTGYLWLSESPEIIGAVMLFASGGILYSIFQDLAPQVKLEKHWAPPMGAVLGFTIGMLGLMLTTA
;
A
#
# COMPACT_ATOMS: atom_id res chain seq x y z
N ALA A 1 -3.08 12.12 3.95
CA ALA A 1 -3.03 11.95 5.39
C ALA A 1 -1.92 12.79 6.04
N PHE A 2 -0.64 12.61 5.69
CA PHE A 2 0.45 13.44 6.25
C PHE A 2 0.32 14.92 5.90
N ALA A 3 -0.10 15.25 4.70
CA ALA A 3 -0.32 16.63 4.27
C ALA A 3 -1.41 17.36 5.08
N THR A 4 -2.36 16.64 5.64
CA THR A 4 -3.43 17.19 6.49
C THR A 4 -3.12 17.13 7.98
N GLY A 5 -1.96 16.56 8.39
CA GLY A 5 -1.55 16.41 9.79
C GLY A 5 -2.48 15.52 10.61
N SER A 6 -3.28 14.65 9.98
CA SER A 6 -4.24 13.83 10.67
C SER A 6 -3.57 12.70 11.48
N SER A 7 -4.11 12.37 12.66
CA SER A 7 -3.65 11.25 13.49
C SER A 7 -3.70 9.91 12.75
N ASN A 8 -4.57 9.78 11.77
CA ASN A 8 -4.69 8.60 10.90
C ASN A 8 -3.46 8.38 10.00
N ALA A 9 -2.57 9.38 9.84
CA ALA A 9 -1.37 9.26 9.04
C ALA A 9 -0.43 8.15 9.55
N TYR A 10 -0.26 8.03 10.87
CA TYR A 10 0.59 7.00 11.47
C TYR A 10 0.01 5.59 11.31
N LEU A 11 -1.31 5.45 11.50
CA LEU A 11 -1.99 4.19 11.25
C LEU A 11 -1.83 3.76 9.79
N LEU A 12 -2.12 4.67 8.87
CA LEU A 12 -2.00 4.40 7.43
C LEU A 12 -0.56 4.03 7.04
N ALA A 13 0.43 4.75 7.59
CA ALA A 13 1.83 4.41 7.37
C ALA A 13 2.19 3.01 7.88
N GLY A 14 1.70 2.64 9.06
CA GLY A 14 1.89 1.29 9.62
C GLY A 14 1.26 0.20 8.76
N LEU A 15 0.03 0.39 8.31
CA LEU A 15 -0.67 -0.56 7.45
C LEU A 15 0.01 -0.71 6.09
N ILE A 16 0.45 0.38 5.49
CA ILE A 16 1.20 0.36 4.21
C ILE A 16 2.55 -0.34 4.39
N ALA A 17 3.26 -0.10 5.49
CA ALA A 17 4.52 -0.76 5.76
C ALA A 17 4.34 -2.29 5.90
N LEU A 18 3.31 -2.74 6.63
CA LEU A 18 2.98 -4.15 6.78
C LEU A 18 2.60 -4.81 5.44
N GLN A 19 1.86 -4.12 4.58
CA GLN A 19 1.50 -4.58 3.25
C GLN A 19 2.73 -4.71 2.34
N ASN A 20 3.61 -3.71 2.36
CA ASN A 20 4.76 -3.65 1.47
C ASN A 20 5.79 -4.75 1.72
N LEU A 21 5.87 -5.30 2.94
CA LEU A 21 6.81 -6.37 3.26
C LEU A 21 6.58 -7.64 2.42
N PRO A 22 5.40 -8.29 2.45
CA PRO A 22 5.15 -9.48 1.65
C PRO A 22 5.11 -9.17 0.15
N GLU A 23 4.60 -8.02 -0.24
CA GLU A 23 4.52 -7.60 -1.64
C GLU A 23 5.91 -7.38 -2.25
N GLY A 24 6.79 -6.65 -1.57
CA GLY A 24 8.17 -6.44 -2.00
C GLY A 24 8.96 -7.73 -2.06
N PHE A 25 8.74 -8.65 -1.12
CA PHE A 25 9.40 -9.96 -1.14
C PHE A 25 8.91 -10.82 -2.31
N SER A 26 7.63 -10.83 -2.62
CA SER A 26 7.04 -11.56 -3.75
C SER A 26 7.56 -11.01 -5.08
N ALA A 27 7.56 -9.69 -5.26
CA ALA A 27 8.09 -9.03 -6.44
C ALA A 27 9.59 -9.30 -6.63
N TYR A 28 10.37 -9.29 -5.55
CA TYR A 28 11.79 -9.66 -5.62
C TYR A 28 11.98 -11.10 -6.09
N ARG A 29 11.22 -12.04 -5.53
CA ARG A 29 11.31 -13.47 -5.91
C ARG A 29 10.99 -13.68 -7.38
N GLU A 30 9.93 -13.05 -7.87
CA GLU A 30 9.49 -13.17 -9.26
C GLU A 30 10.52 -12.62 -10.23
N LEU A 31 11.04 -11.41 -9.99
CA LEU A 31 12.07 -10.78 -10.80
C LEU A 31 13.39 -11.57 -10.77
N ASN A 32 13.77 -12.09 -9.64
CA ASN A 32 14.98 -12.89 -9.49
C ASN A 32 14.84 -14.27 -10.17
N ALA A 33 13.67 -14.87 -10.15
CA ALA A 33 13.39 -16.16 -10.81
C ALA A 33 13.41 -16.04 -12.33
N SER A 34 13.06 -14.89 -12.88
CA SER A 34 13.07 -14.64 -14.33
C SER A 34 14.48 -14.65 -14.94
N SER A 35 15.54 -14.62 -14.11
CA SER A 35 16.96 -14.55 -14.52
C SER A 35 17.31 -13.36 -15.44
N ALA A 36 16.35 -12.48 -15.71
CA ALA A 36 16.53 -11.31 -16.58
C ALA A 36 17.35 -10.19 -15.91
N TYR A 37 17.35 -10.18 -14.57
CA TYR A 37 17.98 -9.10 -13.79
C TYR A 37 18.90 -9.65 -12.71
N LYS A 38 20.04 -8.99 -12.51
CA LYS A 38 20.94 -9.31 -11.39
C LYS A 38 20.29 -8.88 -10.07
N PRO A 39 20.40 -9.69 -8.98
CA PRO A 39 19.80 -9.37 -7.68
C PRO A 39 20.12 -7.96 -7.17
N LYS A 40 21.37 -7.53 -7.34
CA LYS A 40 21.80 -6.18 -6.97
C LYS A 40 21.01 -5.07 -7.70
N LYS A 41 20.72 -5.27 -9.00
CA LYS A 41 19.95 -4.30 -9.77
C LYS A 41 18.50 -4.21 -9.28
N ILE A 42 17.88 -5.35 -8.96
CA ILE A 42 16.53 -5.40 -8.42
C ILE A 42 16.47 -4.60 -7.10
N ILE A 43 17.39 -4.87 -6.17
CA ILE A 43 17.43 -4.19 -4.86
C ILE A 43 17.64 -2.69 -5.03
N ILE A 44 18.58 -2.25 -5.88
CA ILE A 44 18.82 -0.83 -6.13
C ILE A 44 17.56 -0.16 -6.70
N THR A 45 16.89 -0.81 -7.66
CA THR A 45 15.63 -0.30 -8.23
C THR A 45 14.56 -0.16 -7.16
N PHE A 46 14.41 -1.13 -6.27
CA PHE A 46 13.44 -1.06 -5.17
C PHE A 46 13.76 0.06 -4.18
N ILE A 47 15.03 0.26 -3.84
CA ILE A 47 15.45 1.39 -3.00
C ILE A 47 15.11 2.73 -3.67
N LEU A 48 15.39 2.88 -4.95
CA LEU A 48 15.06 4.11 -5.69
C LEU A 48 13.53 4.34 -5.73
N MET A 49 12.75 3.29 -5.96
CA MET A 49 11.28 3.37 -5.92
C MET A 49 10.77 3.73 -4.51
N ALA A 50 11.37 3.18 -3.47
CA ALA A 50 10.99 3.50 -2.09
C ALA A 50 11.19 4.98 -1.74
N LEU A 51 12.13 5.68 -2.37
CA LEU A 51 12.35 7.12 -2.18
C LEU A 51 11.22 7.97 -2.77
N LEU A 52 10.45 7.46 -3.72
CA LEU A 52 9.31 8.19 -4.30
C LEU A 52 8.23 8.51 -3.25
N GLY A 53 8.03 7.62 -2.27
CA GLY A 53 7.07 7.82 -1.19
C GLY A 53 7.36 9.07 -0.35
N PRO A 54 8.54 9.18 0.27
CA PRO A 54 8.95 10.38 0.99
C PRO A 54 8.92 11.65 0.13
N ILE A 55 9.38 11.59 -1.12
CA ILE A 55 9.34 12.73 -2.05
C ILE A 55 7.90 13.17 -2.28
N ALA A 56 6.99 12.24 -2.57
CA ALA A 56 5.58 12.55 -2.77
C ALA A 56 4.93 13.11 -1.49
N ALA A 57 5.29 12.59 -0.31
CA ALA A 57 4.78 13.07 0.96
C ALA A 57 5.22 14.52 1.24
N VAL A 58 6.50 14.84 1.03
CA VAL A 58 7.03 16.21 1.20
C VAL A 58 6.38 17.16 0.19
N THR A 59 6.29 16.76 -1.07
CA THR A 59 5.66 17.57 -2.14
C THR A 59 4.19 17.84 -1.82
N GLY A 60 3.46 16.81 -1.39
CA GLY A 60 2.06 16.95 -0.98
C GLY A 60 1.89 17.86 0.22
N TYR A 61 2.79 17.78 1.21
CA TYR A 61 2.76 18.67 2.36
C TYR A 61 3.03 20.13 1.97
N LEU A 62 4.05 20.38 1.17
CA LEU A 62 4.46 21.75 0.83
C LEU A 62 3.48 22.47 -0.11
N TRP A 63 2.84 21.76 -1.02
CA TRP A 63 2.05 22.38 -2.08
C TRP A 63 0.54 22.11 -1.99
N LEU A 64 0.11 21.03 -1.35
CA LEU A 64 -1.29 20.62 -1.31
C LEU A 64 -1.91 20.71 0.10
N SER A 65 -1.15 21.02 1.15
CA SER A 65 -1.66 21.06 2.53
C SER A 65 -2.85 22.01 2.71
N GLU A 66 -2.90 23.10 1.93
CA GLU A 66 -3.98 24.08 1.95
C GLU A 66 -5.15 23.74 1.00
N SER A 67 -5.08 22.61 0.30
CA SER A 67 -6.07 22.20 -0.69
C SER A 67 -6.65 20.81 -0.36
N PRO A 68 -7.47 20.68 0.70
CA PRO A 68 -7.99 19.39 1.15
C PRO A 68 -8.84 18.68 0.10
N GLU A 69 -9.51 19.44 -0.78
CA GLU A 69 -10.31 18.88 -1.88
C GLU A 69 -9.44 18.14 -2.91
N ILE A 70 -8.29 18.71 -3.27
CA ILE A 70 -7.34 18.08 -4.20
C ILE A 70 -6.74 16.84 -3.55
N ILE A 71 -6.37 16.92 -2.27
CA ILE A 71 -5.87 15.77 -1.52
C ILE A 71 -6.93 14.67 -1.49
N GLY A 72 -8.19 15.01 -1.21
CA GLY A 72 -9.31 14.07 -1.22
C GLY A 72 -9.48 13.38 -2.57
N ALA A 73 -9.43 14.12 -3.66
CA ALA A 73 -9.52 13.57 -5.01
C ALA A 73 -8.37 12.61 -5.33
N VAL A 74 -7.13 12.96 -4.98
CA VAL A 74 -5.95 12.09 -5.15
C VAL A 74 -6.09 10.82 -4.31
N MET A 75 -6.56 10.93 -3.07
CA MET A 75 -6.77 9.76 -2.19
C MET A 75 -7.86 8.83 -2.74
N LEU A 76 -8.95 9.37 -3.28
CA LEU A 76 -10.00 8.57 -3.94
C LEU A 76 -9.46 7.85 -5.17
N PHE A 77 -8.71 8.54 -6.00
CA PHE A 77 -8.07 7.95 -7.17
C PHE A 77 -7.11 6.81 -6.78
N ALA A 78 -6.25 7.04 -5.79
CA ALA A 78 -5.33 6.04 -5.27
C ALA A 78 -6.08 4.83 -4.69
N SER A 79 -7.17 5.05 -3.95
CA SER A 79 -8.01 3.98 -3.40
C SER A 79 -8.63 3.14 -4.51
N GLY A 80 -9.08 3.76 -5.60
CA GLY A 80 -9.56 3.06 -6.79
C GLY A 80 -8.49 2.18 -7.43
N GLY A 81 -7.26 2.68 -7.53
CA GLY A 81 -6.10 1.92 -8.02
C GLY A 81 -5.78 0.71 -7.14
N ILE A 82 -5.82 0.87 -5.82
CA ILE A 82 -5.63 -0.25 -4.87
C ILE A 82 -6.72 -1.31 -5.05
N LEU A 83 -7.99 -0.91 -5.12
CA LEU A 83 -9.10 -1.84 -5.37
C LEU A 83 -8.94 -2.57 -6.70
N TYR A 84 -8.55 -1.85 -7.75
CA TYR A 84 -8.28 -2.47 -9.05
C TYR A 84 -7.20 -3.55 -8.93
N SER A 85 -6.06 -3.25 -8.30
CA SER A 85 -4.97 -4.23 -8.12
C SER A 85 -5.41 -5.43 -7.28
N ILE A 86 -6.24 -5.23 -6.26
CA ILE A 86 -6.78 -6.34 -5.46
C ILE A 86 -7.60 -7.29 -6.33
N PHE A 87 -8.50 -6.77 -7.16
CA PHE A 87 -9.37 -7.62 -7.98
C PHE A 87 -8.68 -8.17 -9.22
N GLN A 88 -7.77 -7.40 -9.82
CA GLN A 88 -7.08 -7.80 -11.05
C GLN A 88 -5.91 -8.75 -10.79
N ASP A 89 -5.12 -8.49 -9.74
CA ASP A 89 -3.86 -9.18 -9.52
C ASP A 89 -3.92 -10.13 -8.31
N LEU A 90 -4.34 -9.65 -7.14
CA LEU A 90 -4.28 -10.42 -5.90
C LEU A 90 -5.37 -11.50 -5.83
N ALA A 91 -6.62 -11.16 -6.05
CA ALA A 91 -7.73 -12.10 -5.90
C ALA A 91 -7.63 -13.32 -6.83
N PRO A 92 -7.19 -13.20 -8.11
CA PRO A 92 -6.96 -14.36 -8.95
C PRO A 92 -5.81 -15.24 -8.50
N GLN A 93 -4.75 -14.67 -7.93
CA GLN A 93 -3.57 -15.43 -7.49
C GLN A 93 -3.80 -16.24 -6.21
N VAL A 94 -4.71 -15.78 -5.34
CA VAL A 94 -5.01 -16.41 -4.05
C VAL A 94 -6.12 -17.47 -4.14
N LYS A 95 -6.48 -17.94 -5.33
CA LYS A 95 -7.44 -19.03 -5.53
C LYS A 95 -6.91 -20.34 -4.97
N LEU A 96 -7.26 -20.60 -3.72
CA LEU A 96 -7.18 -21.94 -3.15
C LEU A 96 -8.57 -22.57 -3.34
N GLU A 97 -8.65 -23.61 -4.16
CA GLU A 97 -9.92 -24.30 -4.42
C GLU A 97 -10.59 -24.72 -3.09
N LYS A 98 -11.80 -24.23 -2.86
CA LYS A 98 -12.63 -24.50 -1.67
C LYS A 98 -11.96 -24.21 -0.31
N HIS A 99 -11.00 -23.31 -0.25
CA HIS A 99 -10.35 -22.96 1.01
C HIS A 99 -10.91 -21.65 1.57
N TRP A 100 -11.22 -21.63 2.85
CA TRP A 100 -11.79 -20.48 3.57
C TRP A 100 -10.79 -19.36 3.90
N ALA A 101 -9.49 -19.68 3.87
CA ALA A 101 -8.44 -18.77 4.33
C ALA A 101 -8.36 -17.43 3.54
N PRO A 102 -8.43 -17.39 2.19
CA PRO A 102 -8.37 -16.12 1.48
C PRO A 102 -9.49 -15.13 1.83
N PRO A 103 -10.79 -15.52 1.79
CA PRO A 103 -11.86 -14.59 2.17
C PRO A 103 -11.81 -14.22 3.66
N MET A 104 -11.40 -15.14 4.55
CA MET A 104 -11.22 -14.84 5.96
C MET A 104 -10.08 -13.84 6.17
N GLY A 105 -8.97 -13.96 5.43
CA GLY A 105 -7.87 -13.01 5.43
C GLY A 105 -8.31 -11.60 5.04
N ALA A 106 -9.16 -11.47 4.02
CA ALA A 106 -9.72 -10.19 3.60
C ALA A 106 -10.61 -9.57 4.68
N VAL A 107 -11.48 -10.37 5.32
CA VAL A 107 -12.35 -9.92 6.43
C VAL A 107 -11.53 -9.48 7.63
N LEU A 108 -10.52 -10.27 8.02
CA LEU A 108 -9.64 -9.93 9.14
C LEU A 108 -8.83 -8.66 8.86
N GLY A 109 -8.28 -8.52 7.66
CA GLY A 109 -7.54 -7.33 7.26
C GLY A 109 -8.41 -6.06 7.31
N PHE A 110 -9.63 -6.14 6.79
CA PHE A 110 -10.61 -5.05 6.88
C PHE A 110 -10.96 -4.71 8.34
N THR A 111 -11.21 -5.72 9.16
CA THR A 111 -11.55 -5.54 10.58
C THR A 111 -10.41 -4.87 11.35
N ILE A 112 -9.17 -5.29 11.12
CA ILE A 112 -7.98 -4.66 11.74
C ILE A 112 -7.85 -3.19 11.30
N GLY A 113 -8.07 -2.90 10.03
CA GLY A 113 -8.08 -1.54 9.51
C GLY A 113 -9.14 -0.66 10.17
N MET A 114 -10.37 -1.19 10.31
CA MET A 114 -11.46 -0.49 10.98
C MET A 114 -11.19 -0.25 12.47
N LEU A 115 -10.69 -1.26 13.18
CA LEU A 115 -10.30 -1.10 14.60
C LEU A 115 -9.22 -0.04 14.76
N GLY A 116 -8.20 -0.04 13.90
CA GLY A 116 -7.17 0.97 13.89
C GLY A 116 -7.74 2.38 13.66
N LEU A 117 -8.66 2.54 12.71
CA LEU A 117 -9.34 3.81 12.47
C LEU A 117 -10.11 4.28 13.71
N MET A 118 -10.88 3.40 14.33
CA MET A 118 -11.64 3.74 15.55
C MET A 118 -10.74 4.18 16.70
N LEU A 119 -9.60 3.52 16.89
CA LEU A 119 -8.66 3.87 17.96
C LEU A 119 -7.93 5.20 17.72
N THR A 120 -7.82 5.64 16.46
CA THR A 120 -7.17 6.92 16.13
C THR A 120 -8.12 8.09 16.01
N THR A 121 -9.41 7.85 15.95
CA THR A 121 -10.47 8.88 15.88
C THR A 121 -11.24 9.06 17.18
N ALA A 122 -11.02 8.21 18.17
CA ALA A 122 -11.55 8.34 19.52
C ALA A 122 -10.66 9.25 20.37
#